data_652a77991e411133c473a6530d3ce30f
#
_entry.id   652a77991e411133c473a6530d3ce30f
#
_cell.length_a   1.000
_cell.length_b   1.000
_cell.length_c   1.000
_cell.angle_alpha   90.00
_cell.angle_beta   90.00
_cell.angle_gamma   90.00
#
_symmetry.space_group_name_H-M   'P 1'
#
loop_
_entity.id
_entity.type
_entity.pdbx_description
1 polymer ?
#
loop_
_entity_poly.entity_id
_entity_poly.type
_entity_poly.pdbx_seq_one_letter_code
_entity_poly.pdbx_strand_id
1 'polypeptide(L)'
;MRKPGNIYTRITNPTTAAIEGGVEALATASGMTAVTYTILALAHAGDHVVAASTIYGGTFNLLKEPLPRYGITTTFVDVDNLEEVEAAIKDNTKLVLIETLGNSLINIPDLEKLAEIAHKHQIPLVSDNTFAIPYLINVFSHGVDIAIHSATKFIGGHGTTIGGIIVDSGRFDWMASGKFPQFVDEGSSCHNLSYTRDVGAVAFIIAVRVQLLRDTGAALSPFNAFLLLQRLETSSLRVERHVQNAETIVDFLVNHPKVEKVNYPKLADSPYHALAEKYLPKDVGSIFTFHVKGGEEEARKVIDHLEIFSDLANAADAKSLVVHPATTTHGQLSEKDLEAAGVTPN
;
A
#
# COMPACT_ATOMS: atom_id res chain seq x y z
N MET A 1 6.30 26.91 20.46
CA MET A 1 5.11 27.13 19.59
C MET A 1 3.86 26.60 20.27
N ARG A 2 2.73 27.32 20.25
CA ARG A 2 1.44 26.74 20.68
C ARG A 2 1.08 25.63 19.70
N LYS A 3 0.69 24.43 20.20
CA LYS A 3 0.15 23.38 19.34
C LYS A 3 -1.00 23.98 18.50
N PRO A 4 -1.00 23.85 17.17
CA PRO A 4 -2.10 24.31 16.36
C PRO A 4 -3.39 23.62 16.80
N GLY A 5 -4.42 24.37 17.12
CA GLY A 5 -5.74 23.83 17.44
C GLY A 5 -6.48 23.39 16.17
N ASN A 6 -7.60 22.68 16.37
CA ASN A 6 -8.50 22.34 15.25
C ASN A 6 -9.17 23.61 14.73
N ILE A 7 -8.84 24.00 13.49
CA ILE A 7 -9.28 25.27 12.90
C ILE A 7 -10.39 25.04 11.86
N TYR A 8 -10.25 24.01 11.05
CA TYR A 8 -11.14 23.73 9.92
C TYR A 8 -11.10 22.25 9.58
N THR A 9 -12.24 21.58 9.50
CA THR A 9 -12.36 20.11 9.39
C THR A 9 -11.52 19.50 8.27
N ARG A 10 -11.38 20.16 7.14
CA ARG A 10 -10.55 19.67 6.03
C ARG A 10 -9.05 19.65 6.37
N ILE A 11 -8.58 20.53 7.23
CA ILE A 11 -7.16 20.62 7.61
C ILE A 11 -6.89 19.83 8.89
N THR A 12 -7.72 20.04 9.91
CA THR A 12 -7.61 19.37 11.22
C THR A 12 -8.99 19.16 11.82
N ASN A 13 -9.27 17.95 12.28
CA ASN A 13 -10.50 17.58 12.96
C ASN A 13 -10.15 16.64 14.12
N PRO A 14 -10.73 16.79 15.34
CA PRO A 14 -10.36 15.96 16.49
C PRO A 14 -10.59 14.47 16.26
N THR A 15 -11.66 14.10 15.56
CA THR A 15 -11.95 12.70 15.26
C THR A 15 -10.96 12.12 14.24
N THR A 16 -10.61 12.90 13.20
CA THR A 16 -9.61 12.52 12.22
C THR A 16 -8.22 12.44 12.84
N ALA A 17 -7.86 13.42 13.69
CA ALA A 17 -6.59 13.43 14.41
C ALA A 17 -6.41 12.21 15.35
N ALA A 18 -7.51 11.67 15.87
CA ALA A 18 -7.44 10.45 16.69
C ALA A 18 -7.02 9.23 15.88
N ILE A 19 -7.49 9.09 14.62
CA ILE A 19 -7.06 7.99 13.74
C ILE A 19 -5.63 8.18 13.23
N GLU A 20 -5.16 9.42 13.10
CA GLU A 20 -3.80 9.75 12.69
C GLU A 20 -2.76 9.42 13.77
N GLY A 21 -3.18 9.27 15.04
CA GLY A 21 -2.29 8.90 16.13
C GLY A 21 -1.27 9.98 16.53
N GLY A 22 -1.39 11.19 15.95
CA GLY A 22 -0.47 12.30 16.23
C GLY A 22 -0.05 13.07 15.00
N VAL A 23 1.20 13.59 14.99
CA VAL A 23 1.71 14.50 13.94
C VAL A 23 2.40 13.79 12.76
N GLU A 24 2.74 12.53 12.90
CA GLU A 24 3.48 11.74 11.90
C GLU A 24 2.56 10.96 10.94
N ALA A 25 1.24 11.21 10.98
CA ALA A 25 0.27 10.58 10.11
C ALA A 25 -0.72 11.59 9.53
N LEU A 26 -1.30 11.23 8.38
CA LEU A 26 -2.33 11.99 7.68
C LEU A 26 -3.44 11.09 7.20
N ALA A 27 -4.67 11.36 7.61
CA ALA A 27 -5.85 10.67 7.11
C ALA A 27 -6.41 11.37 5.87
N THR A 28 -6.78 10.60 4.86
CA THR A 28 -7.26 11.03 3.55
C THR A 28 -8.57 10.34 3.18
N ALA A 29 -9.27 10.87 2.17
CA ALA A 29 -10.59 10.38 1.74
C ALA A 29 -10.56 8.92 1.24
N SER A 30 -9.41 8.41 0.78
CA SER A 30 -9.26 7.04 0.27
C SER A 30 -7.81 6.60 0.26
N GLY A 31 -7.56 5.28 0.15
CA GLY A 31 -6.22 4.74 -0.08
C GLY A 31 -5.57 5.30 -1.35
N MET A 32 -6.33 5.45 -2.43
CA MET A 32 -5.83 6.06 -3.67
C MET A 32 -5.43 7.52 -3.48
N THR A 33 -6.14 8.27 -2.63
CA THR A 33 -5.71 9.64 -2.28
C THR A 33 -4.40 9.60 -1.50
N ALA A 34 -4.23 8.65 -0.58
CA ALA A 34 -2.98 8.51 0.17
C ALA A 34 -1.80 8.20 -0.77
N VAL A 35 -1.96 7.28 -1.71
CA VAL A 35 -0.97 6.98 -2.76
C VAL A 35 -0.66 8.24 -3.60
N THR A 36 -1.71 8.88 -4.13
CA THR A 36 -1.56 10.04 -5.02
C THR A 36 -0.86 11.20 -4.30
N TYR A 37 -1.26 11.50 -3.06
CA TYR A 37 -0.64 12.59 -2.30
C TYR A 37 0.81 12.29 -1.93
N THR A 38 1.13 11.05 -1.59
CA THR A 38 2.52 10.65 -1.33
C THR A 38 3.38 10.87 -2.58
N ILE A 39 2.92 10.42 -3.75
CA ILE A 39 3.67 10.59 -4.99
C ILE A 39 3.80 12.07 -5.35
N LEU A 40 2.71 12.84 -5.34
CA LEU A 40 2.71 14.27 -5.72
C LEU A 40 3.48 15.17 -4.73
N ALA A 41 3.65 14.75 -3.48
CA ALA A 41 4.50 15.46 -2.53
C ALA A 41 5.99 15.23 -2.80
N LEU A 42 6.35 14.06 -3.31
CA LEU A 42 7.73 13.65 -3.56
C LEU A 42 8.20 13.97 -4.98
N ALA A 43 7.32 13.80 -5.97
CA ALA A 43 7.64 13.89 -7.40
C ALA A 43 6.83 14.99 -8.10
N HIS A 44 7.50 15.76 -8.94
CA HIS A 44 6.93 16.83 -9.75
C HIS A 44 7.10 16.53 -11.25
N ALA A 45 6.63 17.44 -12.11
CA ALA A 45 6.83 17.33 -13.54
C ALA A 45 8.35 17.24 -13.90
N GLY A 46 8.70 16.22 -14.65
CA GLY A 46 10.08 15.87 -14.98
C GLY A 46 10.71 14.82 -14.08
N ASP A 47 10.06 14.44 -12.99
CA ASP A 47 10.54 13.43 -12.06
C ASP A 47 10.13 12.00 -12.45
N HIS A 48 10.77 11.04 -11.78
CA HIS A 48 10.63 9.62 -12.04
C HIS A 48 10.32 8.83 -10.75
N VAL A 49 9.57 7.75 -10.91
CA VAL A 49 9.21 6.78 -9.87
C VAL A 49 9.65 5.39 -10.29
N VAL A 50 10.23 4.62 -9.37
CA VAL A 50 10.39 3.17 -9.52
C VAL A 50 9.29 2.49 -8.73
N ALA A 51 8.53 1.58 -9.34
CA ALA A 51 7.40 0.91 -8.69
C ALA A 51 7.41 -0.59 -8.96
N ALA A 52 6.98 -1.37 -7.97
CA ALA A 52 6.77 -2.80 -8.15
C ALA A 52 5.75 -3.09 -9.26
N SER A 53 6.01 -4.08 -10.12
CA SER A 53 5.07 -4.51 -11.16
C SER A 53 3.82 -5.19 -10.58
N THR A 54 3.94 -5.79 -9.40
CA THR A 54 2.87 -6.51 -8.69
C THR A 54 2.02 -5.62 -7.78
N ILE A 55 2.08 -4.31 -7.96
CA ILE A 55 1.34 -3.33 -7.14
C ILE A 55 -0.16 -3.35 -7.47
N TYR A 56 -0.99 -2.92 -6.53
CA TYR A 56 -2.45 -2.81 -6.71
C TYR A 56 -2.83 -2.17 -8.05
N GLY A 57 -3.76 -2.78 -8.78
CA GLY A 57 -4.13 -2.36 -10.14
C GLY A 57 -4.55 -0.90 -10.26
N GLY A 58 -5.20 -0.32 -9.24
CA GLY A 58 -5.50 1.12 -9.21
C GLY A 58 -4.26 2.00 -9.14
N THR A 59 -3.26 1.60 -8.37
CA THR A 59 -1.96 2.29 -8.28
C THR A 59 -1.16 2.12 -9.57
N PHE A 60 -1.14 0.91 -10.13
CA PHE A 60 -0.52 0.64 -11.43
C PHE A 60 -1.11 1.54 -12.52
N ASN A 61 -2.44 1.60 -12.61
CA ASN A 61 -3.11 2.46 -13.58
C ASN A 61 -2.82 3.97 -13.35
N LEU A 62 -2.81 4.44 -12.08
CA LEU A 62 -2.44 5.81 -11.74
C LEU A 62 -1.04 6.17 -12.27
N LEU A 63 -0.07 5.28 -12.04
CA LEU A 63 1.33 5.45 -12.45
C LEU A 63 1.50 5.37 -13.98
N LYS A 64 0.73 4.52 -14.65
CA LYS A 64 0.84 4.25 -16.09
C LYS A 64 0.14 5.31 -16.95
N GLU A 65 -1.02 5.80 -16.53
CA GLU A 65 -1.89 6.62 -17.38
C GLU A 65 -2.05 8.08 -16.91
N PRO A 66 -2.56 8.38 -15.69
CA PRO A 66 -2.73 9.75 -15.23
C PRO A 66 -1.43 10.52 -14.99
N LEU A 67 -0.48 9.95 -14.24
CA LEU A 67 0.72 10.67 -13.81
C LEU A 67 1.66 11.08 -14.95
N PRO A 68 1.82 10.33 -16.05
CA PRO A 68 2.55 10.83 -17.21
C PRO A 68 1.99 12.10 -17.82
N ARG A 69 0.67 12.33 -17.72
CA ARG A 69 0.04 13.59 -18.18
C ARG A 69 0.42 14.79 -17.31
N TYR A 70 0.85 14.54 -16.09
CA TYR A 70 1.41 15.55 -15.17
C TYR A 70 2.95 15.60 -15.23
N GLY A 71 3.56 14.87 -16.17
CA GLY A 71 5.00 14.88 -16.40
C GLY A 71 5.79 13.97 -15.45
N ILE A 72 5.14 13.11 -14.68
CA ILE A 72 5.81 12.13 -13.80
C ILE A 72 5.86 10.79 -14.53
N THR A 73 7.06 10.24 -14.70
CA THR A 73 7.27 8.97 -15.39
C THR A 73 7.52 7.83 -14.39
N THR A 74 7.21 6.59 -14.80
CA THR A 74 7.39 5.41 -13.94
C THR A 74 8.12 4.30 -14.68
N THR A 75 9.04 3.62 -14.01
CA THR A 75 9.56 2.32 -14.41
C THR A 75 9.01 1.26 -13.44
N PHE A 76 8.28 0.29 -14.00
CA PHE A 76 7.83 -0.87 -13.24
C PHE A 76 8.92 -1.94 -13.26
N VAL A 77 9.16 -2.56 -12.11
CA VAL A 77 10.25 -3.53 -11.91
C VAL A 77 9.73 -4.77 -11.17
N ASP A 78 10.42 -5.87 -11.38
CA ASP A 78 10.31 -7.03 -10.49
C ASP A 78 11.12 -6.74 -9.22
N VAL A 79 10.43 -6.58 -8.09
CA VAL A 79 11.07 -6.27 -6.79
C VAL A 79 11.83 -7.45 -6.19
N ASP A 80 11.65 -8.66 -6.72
CA ASP A 80 12.44 -9.83 -6.35
C ASP A 80 13.81 -9.81 -7.05
N ASN A 81 13.96 -9.01 -8.12
CA ASN A 81 15.21 -8.76 -8.82
C ASN A 81 15.82 -7.41 -8.38
N LEU A 82 16.62 -7.44 -7.33
CA LEU A 82 17.24 -6.23 -6.76
C LEU A 82 18.16 -5.49 -7.75
N GLU A 83 18.79 -6.20 -8.69
CA GLU A 83 19.63 -5.59 -9.72
C GLU A 83 18.78 -4.77 -10.70
N GLU A 84 17.59 -5.27 -11.06
CA GLU A 84 16.64 -4.55 -11.90
C GLU A 84 16.13 -3.29 -11.19
N VAL A 85 15.80 -3.41 -9.89
CA VAL A 85 15.37 -2.25 -9.08
C VAL A 85 16.46 -1.16 -9.10
N GLU A 86 17.71 -1.53 -8.81
CA GLU A 86 18.81 -0.57 -8.77
C GLU A 86 19.07 0.04 -10.15
N ALA A 87 19.06 -0.76 -11.21
CA ALA A 87 19.25 -0.29 -12.58
C ALA A 87 18.13 0.64 -13.09
N ALA A 88 16.93 0.54 -12.55
CA ALA A 88 15.81 1.40 -12.90
C ALA A 88 15.88 2.79 -12.26
N ILE A 89 16.72 3.00 -11.25
CA ILE A 89 16.88 4.28 -10.56
C ILE A 89 17.68 5.24 -11.42
N LYS A 90 17.12 6.41 -11.69
CA LYS A 90 17.70 7.51 -12.48
C LYS A 90 18.02 8.71 -11.57
N ASP A 91 18.76 9.69 -12.07
CA ASP A 91 19.08 10.91 -11.32
C ASP A 91 17.83 11.66 -10.83
N ASN A 92 16.77 11.65 -11.65
CA ASN A 92 15.49 12.28 -11.35
C ASN A 92 14.49 11.34 -10.64
N THR A 93 14.90 10.15 -10.21
CA THR A 93 14.04 9.27 -9.40
C THR A 93 13.86 9.86 -8.00
N LYS A 94 12.61 9.85 -7.51
CA LYS A 94 12.21 10.46 -6.23
C LYS A 94 11.79 9.44 -5.18
N LEU A 95 11.35 8.26 -5.56
CA LEU A 95 10.95 7.21 -4.64
C LEU A 95 10.99 5.84 -5.29
N VAL A 96 11.09 4.83 -4.44
CA VAL A 96 10.75 3.44 -4.76
C VAL A 96 9.43 3.12 -4.07
N LEU A 97 8.42 2.63 -4.82
CA LEU A 97 7.08 2.31 -4.33
C LEU A 97 6.82 0.81 -4.43
N ILE A 98 6.51 0.19 -3.30
CA ILE A 98 6.25 -1.25 -3.19
C ILE A 98 4.98 -1.53 -2.39
N GLU A 99 4.56 -2.78 -2.37
CA GLU A 99 3.60 -3.31 -1.37
C GLU A 99 4.31 -4.26 -0.42
N THR A 100 3.94 -4.24 0.86
CA THR A 100 4.48 -5.17 1.86
C THR A 100 4.09 -6.62 1.57
N LEU A 101 2.86 -6.81 1.10
CA LEU A 101 2.31 -8.04 0.52
C LEU A 101 1.69 -7.66 -0.81
N GLY A 102 2.25 -8.18 -1.89
CA GLY A 102 1.78 -7.86 -3.25
C GLY A 102 0.36 -8.32 -3.52
N ASN A 103 -0.38 -7.54 -4.28
CA ASN A 103 -1.82 -7.72 -4.47
C ASN A 103 -2.19 -9.02 -5.23
N SER A 104 -1.42 -9.38 -6.25
CA SER A 104 -1.77 -10.51 -7.12
C SER A 104 -1.07 -11.80 -6.73
N LEU A 105 0.21 -11.74 -6.45
CA LEU A 105 1.06 -12.92 -6.18
C LEU A 105 1.24 -13.22 -4.70
N ILE A 106 0.82 -12.30 -3.82
CA ILE A 106 1.09 -12.33 -2.38
C ILE A 106 2.61 -12.47 -2.13
N ASN A 107 3.40 -11.88 -3.02
CA ASN A 107 4.85 -11.83 -2.90
C ASN A 107 5.27 -10.93 -1.74
N ILE A 108 6.40 -11.26 -1.13
CA ILE A 108 7.00 -10.49 -0.03
C ILE A 108 8.35 -9.97 -0.51
N PRO A 109 8.49 -8.66 -0.76
CA PRO A 109 9.79 -8.09 -1.13
C PRO A 109 10.76 -8.07 0.05
N ASP A 110 12.06 -8.12 -0.22
CA ASP A 110 13.09 -7.94 0.83
C ASP A 110 13.19 -6.45 1.21
N LEU A 111 12.39 -6.04 2.19
CA LEU A 111 12.24 -4.65 2.61
C LEU A 111 13.56 -3.99 2.96
N GLU A 112 14.42 -4.68 3.69
CA GLU A 112 15.71 -4.13 4.16
C GLU A 112 16.65 -3.88 2.99
N LYS A 113 16.74 -4.81 2.03
CA LYS A 113 17.58 -4.63 0.85
C LYS A 113 17.05 -3.53 -0.08
N LEU A 114 15.72 -3.45 -0.24
CA LEU A 114 15.12 -2.37 -1.02
C LEU A 114 15.33 -1.00 -0.36
N ALA A 115 15.26 -0.94 0.97
CA ALA A 115 15.60 0.28 1.72
C ALA A 115 17.08 0.67 1.54
N GLU A 116 18.01 -0.30 1.62
CA GLU A 116 19.43 -0.06 1.36
C GLU A 116 19.68 0.53 -0.05
N ILE A 117 19.03 -0.04 -1.07
CA ILE A 117 19.09 0.47 -2.45
C ILE A 117 18.53 1.89 -2.53
N ALA A 118 17.32 2.13 -2.04
CA ALA A 118 16.69 3.44 -2.08
C ALA A 118 17.54 4.51 -1.36
N HIS A 119 18.01 4.22 -0.16
CA HIS A 119 18.82 5.14 0.64
C HIS A 119 20.20 5.40 0.03
N LYS A 120 20.83 4.41 -0.61
CA LYS A 120 22.08 4.59 -1.38
C LYS A 120 21.91 5.66 -2.47
N HIS A 121 20.73 5.74 -3.07
CA HIS A 121 20.37 6.73 -4.08
C HIS A 121 19.69 7.98 -3.49
N GLN A 122 19.69 8.12 -2.17
CA GLN A 122 19.13 9.29 -1.46
C GLN A 122 17.65 9.54 -1.75
N ILE A 123 16.87 8.47 -1.92
CA ILE A 123 15.41 8.52 -2.11
C ILE A 123 14.69 7.64 -1.06
N PRO A 124 13.47 7.98 -0.66
CA PRO A 124 12.71 7.20 0.30
C PRO A 124 12.17 5.90 -0.31
N LEU A 125 12.09 4.86 0.52
CA LEU A 125 11.28 3.67 0.27
C LEU A 125 9.87 3.90 0.80
N VAL A 126 8.88 3.81 -0.09
CA VAL A 126 7.45 3.93 0.22
C VAL A 126 6.80 2.54 0.10
N SER A 127 6.09 2.11 1.14
CA SER A 127 5.39 0.82 1.11
C SER A 127 3.90 1.00 1.35
N ASP A 128 3.08 0.47 0.46
CA ASP A 128 1.67 0.25 0.75
C ASP A 128 1.54 -0.99 1.64
N ASN A 129 1.21 -0.75 2.92
CA ASN A 129 1.08 -1.78 3.94
C ASN A 129 -0.40 -2.12 4.22
N THR A 130 -1.24 -2.03 3.20
CA THR A 130 -2.69 -2.27 3.32
C THR A 130 -3.00 -3.70 3.74
N PHE A 131 -2.29 -4.71 3.21
CA PHE A 131 -2.62 -6.11 3.44
C PHE A 131 -2.02 -6.68 4.73
N ALA A 132 -0.83 -6.24 5.13
CA ALA A 132 -0.22 -6.70 6.36
C ALA A 132 -0.65 -5.89 7.59
N ILE A 133 -1.00 -4.61 7.43
CA ILE A 133 -1.32 -3.64 8.48
C ILE A 133 -0.29 -3.63 9.64
N PRO A 134 -0.31 -2.63 10.54
CA PRO A 134 0.66 -2.56 11.64
C PRO A 134 0.57 -3.73 12.65
N TYR A 135 -0.51 -4.51 12.62
CA TYR A 135 -0.66 -5.68 13.49
C TYR A 135 0.29 -6.82 13.11
N LEU A 136 0.47 -7.09 11.83
CA LEU A 136 1.33 -8.16 11.34
C LEU A 136 2.80 -7.71 11.23
N ILE A 137 3.04 -6.46 10.82
CA ILE A 137 4.39 -5.93 10.63
C ILE A 137 4.49 -4.45 10.96
N ASN A 138 5.59 -4.05 11.59
CA ASN A 138 6.05 -2.67 11.65
C ASN A 138 7.10 -2.43 10.55
N VAL A 139 6.65 -1.95 9.39
CA VAL A 139 7.53 -1.75 8.22
C VAL A 139 8.68 -0.77 8.47
N PHE A 140 8.51 0.16 9.40
CA PHE A 140 9.56 1.12 9.75
C PHE A 140 10.78 0.49 10.43
N SER A 141 10.61 -0.65 11.10
CA SER A 141 11.73 -1.40 11.67
C SER A 141 12.60 -2.07 10.60
N HIS A 142 12.12 -2.11 9.36
CA HIS A 142 12.78 -2.71 8.20
C HIS A 142 13.19 -1.69 7.13
N GLY A 143 13.32 -0.41 7.52
CA GLY A 143 13.90 0.63 6.68
C GLY A 143 12.91 1.35 5.74
N VAL A 144 11.61 1.04 5.81
CA VAL A 144 10.59 1.83 5.08
C VAL A 144 10.49 3.23 5.68
N ASP A 145 10.42 4.25 4.84
CA ASP A 145 10.33 5.65 5.27
C ASP A 145 8.90 6.14 5.38
N ILE A 146 8.06 5.76 4.41
CA ILE A 146 6.65 6.17 4.36
C ILE A 146 5.79 4.92 4.15
N ALA A 147 4.81 4.73 5.02
CA ALA A 147 3.81 3.68 4.91
C ALA A 147 2.46 4.25 4.48
N ILE A 148 1.81 3.57 3.54
CA ILE A 148 0.47 3.90 3.07
C ILE A 148 -0.49 2.78 3.50
N HIS A 149 -1.71 3.15 3.86
CA HIS A 149 -2.77 2.19 4.14
C HIS A 149 -4.07 2.62 3.46
N SER A 150 -4.68 1.72 2.70
CA SER A 150 -6.10 1.83 2.45
C SER A 150 -6.85 1.40 3.71
N ALA A 151 -7.26 2.38 4.52
CA ALA A 151 -8.03 2.11 5.74
C ALA A 151 -9.39 1.46 5.46
N THR A 152 -9.84 1.53 4.21
CA THR A 152 -11.02 0.82 3.67
C THR A 152 -10.96 -0.69 3.91
N LYS A 153 -9.74 -1.26 3.90
CA LYS A 153 -9.49 -2.71 3.92
C LYS A 153 -9.46 -3.25 5.37
N PHE A 154 -8.38 -3.87 5.83
CA PHE A 154 -8.31 -4.51 7.15
C PHE A 154 -8.60 -3.57 8.34
N ILE A 155 -8.24 -2.29 8.25
CA ILE A 155 -8.56 -1.30 9.30
C ILE A 155 -10.07 -1.14 9.39
N GLY A 156 -10.77 -0.90 8.28
CA GLY A 156 -12.22 -0.79 8.21
C GLY A 156 -12.97 -2.11 8.38
N GLY A 157 -12.54 -3.15 7.69
CA GLY A 157 -12.95 -4.54 7.86
C GLY A 157 -14.38 -4.89 7.49
N HIS A 158 -15.14 -4.03 6.81
CA HIS A 158 -16.56 -4.26 6.48
C HIS A 158 -16.98 -3.74 5.09
N GLY A 159 -16.07 -3.15 4.32
CA GLY A 159 -16.39 -2.57 3.01
C GLY A 159 -17.37 -1.38 3.04
N THR A 160 -17.72 -0.86 4.21
CA THR A 160 -18.76 0.20 4.36
C THR A 160 -18.19 1.60 4.54
N THR A 161 -16.87 1.75 4.61
CA THR A 161 -16.20 3.01 4.89
C THR A 161 -14.94 3.11 4.08
N ILE A 162 -14.78 4.20 3.35
CA ILE A 162 -13.59 4.50 2.56
C ILE A 162 -12.69 5.45 3.34
N GLY A 163 -11.40 5.17 3.35
CA GLY A 163 -10.37 6.03 3.94
C GLY A 163 -8.97 5.61 3.54
N GLY A 164 -8.02 6.53 3.67
CA GLY A 164 -6.59 6.29 3.49
C GLY A 164 -5.80 6.90 4.63
N ILE A 165 -4.62 6.35 4.88
CA ILE A 165 -3.69 6.88 5.88
C ILE A 165 -2.30 6.89 5.27
N ILE A 166 -1.58 7.99 5.46
CA ILE A 166 -0.15 8.13 5.18
C ILE A 166 0.54 8.22 6.53
N VAL A 167 1.57 7.43 6.76
CA VAL A 167 2.39 7.47 7.98
C VAL A 167 3.85 7.68 7.59
N ASP A 168 4.49 8.66 8.20
CA ASP A 168 5.91 8.97 8.00
C ASP A 168 6.71 8.42 9.18
N SER A 169 7.83 7.77 8.91
CA SER A 169 8.77 7.32 9.94
C SER A 169 9.44 8.51 10.67
N GLY A 170 9.49 9.68 10.03
CA GLY A 170 10.23 10.85 10.47
C GLY A 170 11.76 10.66 10.45
N ARG A 171 12.28 9.63 9.79
CA ARG A 171 13.70 9.26 9.82
C ARG A 171 14.45 9.61 8.54
N PHE A 172 13.74 9.79 7.41
CA PHE A 172 14.39 10.14 6.17
C PHE A 172 14.97 11.55 6.24
N ASP A 173 16.25 11.68 5.93
CA ASP A 173 16.95 12.97 5.96
C ASP A 173 16.74 13.74 4.65
N TRP A 174 15.66 14.51 4.61
CA TRP A 174 15.29 15.34 3.46
C TRP A 174 16.37 16.36 3.08
N MET A 175 17.14 16.86 4.07
CA MET A 175 18.21 17.84 3.84
C MET A 175 19.43 17.16 3.22
N ALA A 176 19.91 16.06 3.80
CA ALA A 176 21.07 15.34 3.30
C ALA A 176 20.85 14.72 1.91
N SER A 177 19.60 14.36 1.59
CA SER A 177 19.21 13.84 0.28
C SER A 177 19.51 14.81 -0.86
N GLY A 178 19.29 16.11 -0.68
CA GLY A 178 19.46 17.13 -1.72
C GLY A 178 18.46 17.02 -2.89
N LYS A 179 17.55 16.04 -2.89
CA LYS A 179 16.60 15.79 -3.98
C LYS A 179 15.23 16.42 -3.77
N PHE A 180 14.96 16.98 -2.57
CA PHE A 180 13.63 17.46 -2.17
C PHE A 180 13.64 18.92 -1.72
N PRO A 181 13.97 19.87 -2.62
CA PRO A 181 14.03 21.30 -2.28
C PRO A 181 12.69 21.82 -1.75
N GLN A 182 11.56 21.23 -2.16
CA GLN A 182 10.22 21.60 -1.68
C GLN A 182 10.01 21.42 -0.17
N PHE A 183 10.83 20.61 0.51
CA PHE A 183 10.79 20.47 1.96
C PHE A 183 11.88 21.29 2.68
N VAL A 184 12.96 21.65 1.97
CA VAL A 184 14.14 22.30 2.53
C VAL A 184 14.10 23.81 2.32
N ASP A 185 13.75 24.25 1.11
CA ASP A 185 13.74 25.66 0.75
C ASP A 185 12.54 26.39 1.32
N GLU A 186 12.67 27.70 1.49
CA GLU A 186 11.56 28.56 1.93
C GLU A 186 10.51 28.68 0.82
N GLY A 187 9.30 28.17 1.10
CA GLY A 187 8.19 28.20 0.18
C GLY A 187 7.28 29.40 0.36
N SER A 188 6.97 30.11 -0.71
CA SER A 188 6.08 31.31 -0.70
C SER A 188 4.64 30.98 -0.27
N SER A 189 4.16 29.72 -0.44
CA SER A 189 2.78 29.31 -0.16
C SER A 189 2.41 29.26 1.32
N CYS A 190 3.38 29.17 2.22
CA CYS A 190 3.17 29.02 3.67
C CYS A 190 4.04 29.99 4.48
N HIS A 191 3.99 31.28 4.20
CA HIS A 191 4.72 32.31 4.95
C HIS A 191 6.23 32.07 4.98
N ASN A 192 6.83 31.62 3.89
CA ASN A 192 8.25 31.27 3.75
C ASN A 192 8.71 30.17 4.71
N LEU A 193 7.85 29.19 4.98
CA LEU A 193 8.17 28.03 5.79
C LEU A 193 9.17 27.12 5.06
N SER A 194 10.27 26.74 5.74
CA SER A 194 11.08 25.58 5.40
C SER A 194 10.62 24.42 6.29
N TYR A 195 10.02 23.38 5.69
CA TYR A 195 9.42 22.31 6.48
C TYR A 195 10.46 21.60 7.35
N THR A 196 11.62 21.28 6.79
CA THR A 196 12.69 20.60 7.54
C THR A 196 13.23 21.43 8.69
N ARG A 197 13.44 22.73 8.48
CA ARG A 197 13.96 23.64 9.52
C ARG A 197 12.92 23.93 10.60
N ASP A 198 11.67 24.17 10.20
CA ASP A 198 10.67 24.77 11.08
C ASP A 198 9.79 23.73 11.79
N VAL A 199 9.63 22.52 11.20
CA VAL A 199 8.81 21.45 11.81
C VAL A 199 9.57 20.12 11.97
N GLY A 200 10.81 20.01 11.46
CA GLY A 200 11.69 18.86 11.72
C GLY A 200 11.16 17.54 11.14
N ALA A 201 11.14 16.50 11.96
CA ALA A 201 10.78 15.13 11.56
C ALA A 201 9.40 14.98 10.89
N VAL A 202 8.49 15.91 11.11
CA VAL A 202 7.14 15.87 10.51
C VAL A 202 7.01 16.68 9.22
N ALA A 203 8.15 17.08 8.64
CA ALA A 203 8.23 17.94 7.45
C ALA A 203 7.35 17.42 6.30
N PHE A 204 7.47 16.14 5.96
CA PHE A 204 6.70 15.52 4.88
C PHE A 204 5.19 15.57 5.15
N ILE A 205 4.73 15.10 6.31
CA ILE A 205 3.29 15.06 6.65
C ILE A 205 2.68 16.47 6.70
N ILE A 206 3.42 17.44 7.24
CA ILE A 206 2.93 18.83 7.28
C ILE A 206 2.86 19.42 5.86
N ALA A 207 3.84 19.16 5.00
CA ALA A 207 3.81 19.59 3.61
C ALA A 207 2.60 18.99 2.85
N VAL A 208 2.38 17.67 2.97
CA VAL A 208 1.19 17.01 2.37
C VAL A 208 -0.10 17.63 2.89
N ARG A 209 -0.21 17.89 4.19
CA ARG A 209 -1.40 18.48 4.82
C ARG A 209 -1.71 19.88 4.31
N VAL A 210 -0.70 20.76 4.27
CA VAL A 210 -0.92 22.19 3.98
C VAL A 210 -0.85 22.54 2.50
N GLN A 211 -0.29 21.68 1.66
CA GLN A 211 -0.25 21.90 0.21
C GLN A 211 -1.28 21.02 -0.51
N LEU A 212 -1.29 19.71 -0.30
CA LEU A 212 -2.15 18.81 -1.04
C LEU A 212 -3.53 18.67 -0.39
N LEU A 213 -3.62 18.27 0.86
CA LEU A 213 -4.91 18.05 1.52
C LEU A 213 -5.74 19.33 1.59
N ARG A 214 -5.13 20.43 2.04
CA ARG A 214 -5.81 21.74 2.15
C ARG A 214 -6.32 22.22 0.79
N ASP A 215 -5.49 22.16 -0.25
CA ASP A 215 -5.73 22.85 -1.50
C ASP A 215 -6.53 21.99 -2.50
N THR A 216 -6.43 20.66 -2.43
CA THR A 216 -7.19 19.75 -3.30
C THR A 216 -8.41 19.12 -2.62
N GLY A 217 -8.45 19.11 -1.29
CA GLY A 217 -9.67 18.87 -0.51
C GLY A 217 -10.07 17.43 -0.26
N ALA A 218 -9.25 16.41 -0.57
CA ALA A 218 -9.60 15.00 -0.37
C ALA A 218 -9.42 14.54 1.09
N ALA A 219 -10.03 15.28 2.02
CA ALA A 219 -10.01 14.99 3.44
C ALA A 219 -10.94 13.84 3.84
N LEU A 220 -10.53 13.07 4.84
CA LEU A 220 -11.40 12.04 5.41
C LEU A 220 -12.60 12.69 6.12
N SER A 221 -13.81 12.19 5.88
CA SER A 221 -14.99 12.65 6.60
C SER A 221 -14.92 12.27 8.08
N PRO A 222 -15.33 13.14 9.01
CA PRO A 222 -15.34 12.82 10.45
C PRO A 222 -16.19 11.60 10.79
N PHE A 223 -17.26 11.35 10.05
CA PHE A 223 -18.09 10.16 10.25
C PHE A 223 -17.34 8.89 9.82
N ASN A 224 -16.62 8.92 8.69
CA ASN A 224 -15.78 7.80 8.30
C ASN A 224 -14.65 7.58 9.30
N ALA A 225 -14.02 8.65 9.81
CA ALA A 225 -13.01 8.56 10.85
C ALA A 225 -13.55 7.88 12.13
N PHE A 226 -14.76 8.24 12.56
CA PHE A 226 -15.43 7.60 13.69
C PHE A 226 -15.65 6.11 13.47
N LEU A 227 -16.15 5.71 12.30
CA LEU A 227 -16.34 4.30 11.96
C LEU A 227 -15.01 3.53 11.92
N LEU A 228 -13.96 4.13 11.36
CA LEU A 228 -12.63 3.51 11.30
C LEU A 228 -12.01 3.35 12.69
N LEU A 229 -12.18 4.33 13.59
CA LEU A 229 -11.71 4.24 14.98
C LEU A 229 -12.35 3.07 15.72
N GLN A 230 -13.68 2.94 15.64
CA GLN A 230 -14.39 1.81 16.28
C GLN A 230 -13.89 0.46 15.77
N ARG A 231 -13.58 0.37 14.47
CA ARG A 231 -13.12 -0.87 13.84
C ARG A 231 -11.66 -1.17 14.12
N LEU A 232 -10.86 -0.15 14.32
CA LEU A 232 -9.45 -0.29 14.70
C LEU A 232 -9.31 -1.01 16.06
N GLU A 233 -10.22 -0.78 17.00
CA GLU A 233 -10.23 -1.45 18.31
C GLU A 233 -10.30 -2.98 18.23
N THR A 234 -10.94 -3.52 17.20
CA THR A 234 -11.10 -4.97 16.98
C THR A 234 -10.22 -5.51 15.86
N SER A 235 -9.34 -4.70 15.29
CA SER A 235 -8.56 -5.09 14.09
C SER A 235 -7.66 -6.30 14.34
N SER A 236 -7.01 -6.38 15.49
CA SER A 236 -6.15 -7.52 15.85
C SER A 236 -6.95 -8.84 15.92
N LEU A 237 -8.09 -8.81 16.60
CA LEU A 237 -8.98 -9.99 16.72
C LEU A 237 -9.51 -10.46 15.36
N ARG A 238 -9.86 -9.50 14.49
CA ARG A 238 -10.34 -9.83 13.14
C ARG A 238 -9.24 -10.42 12.29
N VAL A 239 -8.05 -9.80 12.28
CA VAL A 239 -6.93 -10.28 11.46
C VAL A 239 -6.47 -11.65 11.93
N GLU A 240 -6.35 -11.88 13.23
CA GLU A 240 -6.04 -13.21 13.78
C GLU A 240 -7.03 -14.27 13.30
N ARG A 241 -8.35 -13.97 13.37
CA ARG A 241 -9.37 -14.90 12.88
C ARG A 241 -9.32 -15.08 11.36
N HIS A 242 -9.09 -14.03 10.59
CA HIS A 242 -8.92 -14.12 9.15
C HIS A 242 -7.76 -15.04 8.77
N VAL A 243 -6.62 -14.90 9.45
CA VAL A 243 -5.45 -15.76 9.22
C VAL A 243 -5.76 -17.21 9.52
N GLN A 244 -6.32 -17.52 10.71
CA GLN A 244 -6.71 -18.89 11.09
C GLN A 244 -7.65 -19.53 10.07
N ASN A 245 -8.62 -18.77 9.56
CA ASN A 245 -9.52 -19.24 8.52
C ASN A 245 -8.80 -19.49 7.19
N ALA A 246 -7.92 -18.57 6.80
CA ALA A 246 -7.13 -18.73 5.58
C ALA A 246 -6.24 -19.97 5.62
N GLU A 247 -5.52 -20.20 6.71
CA GLU A 247 -4.69 -21.40 6.91
C GLU A 247 -5.51 -22.68 6.78
N THR A 248 -6.67 -22.73 7.43
CA THR A 248 -7.56 -23.91 7.34
C THR A 248 -7.97 -24.20 5.89
N ILE A 249 -8.27 -23.14 5.12
CA ILE A 249 -8.68 -23.29 3.71
C ILE A 249 -7.47 -23.64 2.84
N VAL A 250 -6.33 -23.02 3.08
CA VAL A 250 -5.07 -23.33 2.37
C VAL A 250 -4.70 -24.79 2.57
N ASP A 251 -4.76 -25.31 3.80
CA ASP A 251 -4.49 -26.73 4.11
C ASP A 251 -5.44 -27.67 3.35
N PHE A 252 -6.71 -27.30 3.25
CA PHE A 252 -7.68 -28.05 2.46
C PHE A 252 -7.35 -28.02 0.97
N LEU A 253 -7.03 -26.83 0.42
CA LEU A 253 -6.78 -26.65 -1.01
C LEU A 253 -5.50 -27.33 -1.48
N VAL A 254 -4.42 -27.27 -0.70
CA VAL A 254 -3.14 -27.94 -1.00
C VAL A 254 -3.34 -29.45 -1.19
N ASN A 255 -4.25 -30.04 -0.44
CA ASN A 255 -4.54 -31.49 -0.52
C ASN A 255 -5.69 -31.83 -1.48
N HIS A 256 -6.31 -30.85 -2.14
CA HIS A 256 -7.49 -31.09 -2.97
C HIS A 256 -7.11 -31.57 -4.38
N PRO A 257 -7.65 -32.68 -4.90
CA PRO A 257 -7.21 -33.29 -6.17
C PRO A 257 -7.47 -32.45 -7.42
N LYS A 258 -8.39 -31.49 -7.36
CA LYS A 258 -8.72 -30.53 -8.43
C LYS A 258 -7.93 -29.23 -8.38
N VAL A 259 -7.14 -29.01 -7.34
CA VAL A 259 -6.26 -27.84 -7.20
C VAL A 259 -4.90 -28.20 -7.79
N GLU A 260 -4.33 -27.29 -8.57
CA GLU A 260 -3.03 -27.45 -9.19
C GLU A 260 -1.93 -26.82 -8.34
N LYS A 261 -2.20 -25.60 -7.83
CA LYS A 261 -1.25 -24.80 -7.05
C LYS A 261 -1.99 -23.90 -6.07
N VAL A 262 -1.39 -23.65 -4.93
CA VAL A 262 -1.80 -22.63 -3.95
C VAL A 262 -0.63 -21.69 -3.74
N ASN A 263 -0.85 -20.38 -3.84
CA ASN A 263 0.15 -19.38 -3.49
C ASN A 263 -0.21 -18.78 -2.11
N TYR A 264 0.58 -19.15 -1.12
CA TYR A 264 0.49 -18.60 0.22
C TYR A 264 1.89 -18.60 0.85
N PRO A 265 2.40 -17.46 1.32
CA PRO A 265 3.80 -17.33 1.71
C PRO A 265 4.26 -18.25 2.84
N LYS A 266 3.33 -18.71 3.69
CA LYS A 266 3.62 -19.64 4.80
C LYS A 266 3.92 -21.08 4.36
N LEU A 267 3.55 -21.46 3.14
CA LEU A 267 3.82 -22.80 2.62
C LEU A 267 5.34 -23.01 2.50
N ALA A 268 5.81 -24.18 2.89
CA ALA A 268 7.25 -24.51 2.94
C ALA A 268 7.92 -24.49 1.54
N ASP A 269 7.16 -24.71 0.48
CA ASP A 269 7.60 -24.63 -0.91
C ASP A 269 7.41 -23.24 -1.55
N SER A 270 6.88 -22.27 -0.81
CA SER A 270 6.76 -20.91 -1.27
C SER A 270 8.15 -20.26 -1.40
N PRO A 271 8.44 -19.58 -2.52
CA PRO A 271 9.69 -18.82 -2.66
C PRO A 271 9.81 -17.69 -1.63
N TYR A 272 8.70 -17.29 -1.02
CA TYR A 272 8.65 -16.20 -0.02
C TYR A 272 8.67 -16.71 1.42
N HIS A 273 8.76 -18.03 1.66
CA HIS A 273 8.68 -18.60 3.00
C HIS A 273 9.71 -17.98 3.98
N ALA A 274 10.97 -17.89 3.57
CA ALA A 274 12.02 -17.31 4.40
C ALA A 274 11.81 -15.80 4.70
N LEU A 275 11.29 -15.03 3.74
CA LEU A 275 10.97 -13.62 3.93
C LEU A 275 9.71 -13.45 4.81
N ALA A 276 8.77 -14.38 4.69
CA ALA A 276 7.59 -14.43 5.56
C ALA A 276 8.00 -14.66 7.03
N GLU A 277 8.85 -15.63 7.30
CA GLU A 277 9.38 -15.86 8.65
C GLU A 277 10.17 -14.67 9.19
N LYS A 278 10.94 -13.99 8.32
CA LYS A 278 11.73 -12.81 8.71
C LYS A 278 10.88 -11.60 9.05
N TYR A 279 9.93 -11.25 8.18
CA TYR A 279 9.19 -9.97 8.26
C TYR A 279 7.82 -10.08 8.94
N LEU A 280 7.21 -11.25 8.88
CA LEU A 280 5.85 -11.48 9.33
C LEU A 280 5.78 -12.63 10.38
N PRO A 281 6.56 -12.55 11.47
CA PRO A 281 6.70 -13.66 12.43
C PRO A 281 5.39 -13.99 13.17
N LYS A 282 4.41 -13.08 13.17
CA LYS A 282 3.09 -13.36 13.75
C LYS A 282 2.25 -14.19 12.79
N ASP A 283 2.19 -13.74 11.52
CA ASP A 283 1.45 -14.40 10.45
C ASP A 283 1.57 -13.67 9.12
N VAL A 284 1.25 -14.35 8.00
CA VAL A 284 1.43 -13.85 6.63
C VAL A 284 0.15 -13.27 6.01
N GLY A 285 -0.85 -12.96 6.83
CA GLY A 285 -2.11 -12.42 6.36
C GLY A 285 -3.11 -13.50 5.91
N SER A 286 -4.22 -13.06 5.33
CA SER A 286 -5.37 -13.93 5.03
C SER A 286 -5.76 -13.94 3.54
N ILE A 287 -4.89 -13.44 2.70
CA ILE A 287 -5.10 -13.45 1.25
C ILE A 287 -4.20 -14.52 0.65
N PHE A 288 -4.75 -15.33 -0.20
CA PHE A 288 -4.04 -16.36 -0.95
C PHE A 288 -4.69 -16.52 -2.32
N THR A 289 -3.96 -17.09 -3.25
CA THR A 289 -4.50 -17.45 -4.57
C THR A 289 -4.33 -18.96 -4.80
N PHE A 290 -5.18 -19.52 -5.62
CA PHE A 290 -5.06 -20.92 -6.01
C PHE A 290 -5.48 -21.11 -7.47
N HIS A 291 -4.88 -22.10 -8.11
CA HIS A 291 -5.15 -22.47 -9.48
C HIS A 291 -5.90 -23.79 -9.50
N VAL A 292 -6.98 -23.86 -10.28
CA VAL A 292 -7.74 -25.09 -10.47
C VAL A 292 -7.32 -25.79 -11.75
N LYS A 293 -7.34 -27.12 -11.74
CA LYS A 293 -7.12 -27.92 -12.95
C LYS A 293 -8.28 -27.72 -13.91
N GLY A 294 -7.99 -27.44 -15.17
CA GLY A 294 -8.99 -27.28 -16.22
C GLY A 294 -9.16 -25.86 -16.75
N GLY A 295 -8.39 -24.89 -16.20
CA GLY A 295 -8.33 -23.52 -16.71
C GLY A 295 -9.51 -22.63 -16.30
N GLU A 296 -9.70 -21.52 -17.03
CA GLU A 296 -10.65 -20.45 -16.69
C GLU A 296 -12.10 -20.94 -16.50
N GLU A 297 -12.57 -21.85 -17.36
CA GLU A 297 -13.96 -22.36 -17.27
C GLU A 297 -14.22 -23.08 -15.95
N GLU A 298 -13.27 -23.89 -15.49
CA GLU A 298 -13.38 -24.59 -14.20
C GLU A 298 -13.22 -23.65 -13.03
N ALA A 299 -12.35 -22.64 -13.12
CA ALA A 299 -12.21 -21.59 -12.11
C ALA A 299 -13.53 -20.82 -11.91
N ARG A 300 -14.19 -20.43 -12.99
CA ARG A 300 -15.51 -19.78 -12.95
C ARG A 300 -16.56 -20.69 -12.33
N LYS A 301 -16.62 -21.97 -12.72
CA LYS A 301 -17.56 -22.94 -12.12
C LYS A 301 -17.37 -23.08 -10.61
N VAL A 302 -16.13 -23.06 -10.13
CA VAL A 302 -15.87 -23.08 -8.67
C VAL A 302 -16.51 -21.88 -8.02
N ILE A 303 -16.27 -20.67 -8.53
CA ILE A 303 -16.81 -19.43 -7.96
C ILE A 303 -18.34 -19.42 -7.97
N ASP A 304 -18.94 -19.79 -9.10
CA ASP A 304 -20.40 -19.80 -9.28
C ASP A 304 -21.15 -20.78 -8.33
N HIS A 305 -20.43 -21.78 -7.78
CA HIS A 305 -21.03 -22.77 -6.86
C HIS A 305 -20.69 -22.52 -5.39
N LEU A 306 -19.98 -21.43 -5.05
CA LEU A 306 -19.71 -21.09 -3.66
C LEU A 306 -20.95 -20.44 -3.01
N GLU A 307 -21.37 -20.99 -1.88
CA GLU A 307 -22.55 -20.50 -1.15
C GLU A 307 -22.20 -19.49 -0.04
N ILE A 308 -21.01 -19.64 0.56
CA ILE A 308 -20.58 -18.81 1.70
C ILE A 308 -19.72 -17.64 1.23
N PHE A 309 -18.90 -17.85 0.19
CA PHE A 309 -18.03 -16.82 -0.36
C PHE A 309 -18.80 -15.92 -1.32
N SER A 310 -18.69 -14.62 -1.11
CA SER A 310 -19.24 -13.64 -2.06
C SER A 310 -18.27 -13.36 -3.18
N ASP A 311 -18.71 -13.48 -4.44
CA ASP A 311 -17.94 -12.99 -5.58
C ASP A 311 -17.99 -11.46 -5.59
N LEU A 312 -16.91 -10.84 -5.13
CA LEU A 312 -16.86 -9.41 -4.90
C LEU A 312 -15.40 -8.91 -4.93
N ALA A 313 -15.16 -7.92 -5.77
CA ALA A 313 -13.87 -7.24 -5.88
C ALA A 313 -13.57 -6.35 -4.66
N ASN A 314 -13.31 -6.98 -3.51
CA ASN A 314 -12.85 -6.34 -2.28
C ASN A 314 -11.83 -7.26 -1.59
N ALA A 315 -11.21 -6.78 -0.53
CA ALA A 315 -10.35 -7.55 0.36
C ALA A 315 -10.60 -7.12 1.81
N ALA A 316 -10.29 -8.01 2.76
CA ALA A 316 -10.34 -7.71 4.19
C ALA A 316 -11.73 -7.36 4.74
N ASP A 317 -12.78 -7.86 4.14
CA ASP A 317 -14.14 -7.78 4.67
C ASP A 317 -14.33 -8.82 5.81
N ALA A 318 -15.27 -8.58 6.71
CA ALA A 318 -15.70 -9.56 7.69
C ALA A 318 -16.36 -10.79 7.03
N LYS A 319 -16.80 -10.66 5.78
CA LYS A 319 -17.31 -11.75 4.94
C LYS A 319 -16.16 -12.43 4.22
N SER A 320 -16.34 -13.72 3.92
CA SER A 320 -15.43 -14.47 3.04
C SER A 320 -15.68 -14.07 1.59
N LEU A 321 -14.61 -13.69 0.89
CA LEU A 321 -14.66 -13.18 -0.48
C LEU A 321 -13.84 -14.05 -1.40
N VAL A 322 -14.25 -14.12 -2.65
CA VAL A 322 -13.53 -14.73 -3.76
C VAL A 322 -13.64 -13.82 -4.98
N VAL A 323 -12.65 -13.85 -5.84
CA VAL A 323 -12.68 -13.12 -7.11
C VAL A 323 -11.82 -13.86 -8.14
N HIS A 324 -12.20 -13.80 -9.41
CA HIS A 324 -11.37 -14.26 -10.52
C HIS A 324 -10.61 -13.04 -11.09
N PRO A 325 -9.32 -12.83 -10.73
CA PRO A 325 -8.63 -11.57 -11.03
C PRO A 325 -8.56 -11.25 -12.52
N ALA A 326 -8.28 -12.26 -13.37
CA ALA A 326 -8.11 -12.07 -14.81
C ALA A 326 -9.36 -11.47 -15.49
N THR A 327 -10.56 -11.81 -15.03
CA THR A 327 -11.81 -11.35 -15.66
C THR A 327 -12.51 -10.22 -14.92
N THR A 328 -11.98 -9.82 -13.75
CA THR A 328 -12.58 -8.78 -12.89
C THR A 328 -11.62 -7.63 -12.63
N THR A 329 -10.81 -7.71 -11.58
CA THR A 329 -9.94 -6.62 -11.12
C THR A 329 -8.82 -6.29 -12.11
N HIS A 330 -8.38 -7.23 -12.91
CA HIS A 330 -7.33 -7.09 -13.91
C HIS A 330 -7.85 -7.24 -15.37
N GLY A 331 -9.16 -7.35 -15.56
CA GLY A 331 -9.77 -7.57 -16.89
C GLY A 331 -9.56 -6.44 -17.90
N GLN A 332 -8.98 -5.31 -17.50
CA GLN A 332 -8.61 -4.21 -18.38
C GLN A 332 -7.16 -4.28 -18.86
N LEU A 333 -6.34 -5.18 -18.29
CA LEU A 333 -4.94 -5.33 -18.64
C LEU A 333 -4.80 -6.15 -19.91
N SER A 334 -3.75 -5.85 -20.70
CA SER A 334 -3.36 -6.72 -21.82
C SER A 334 -2.82 -8.06 -21.29
N GLU A 335 -2.81 -9.10 -22.14
CA GLU A 335 -2.23 -10.40 -21.77
C GLU A 335 -0.80 -10.27 -21.22
N LYS A 336 0.01 -9.41 -21.84
CA LYS A 336 1.37 -9.12 -21.39
C LYS A 336 1.41 -8.46 -20.00
N ASP A 337 0.50 -7.53 -19.73
CA ASP A 337 0.42 -6.86 -18.44
C ASP A 337 -0.15 -7.81 -17.35
N LEU A 338 -1.07 -8.72 -17.72
CA LEU A 338 -1.56 -9.79 -16.84
C LEU A 338 -0.43 -10.73 -16.44
N GLU A 339 0.37 -11.17 -17.40
CA GLU A 339 1.53 -12.05 -17.16
C GLU A 339 2.56 -11.34 -16.25
N ALA A 340 2.86 -10.07 -16.50
CA ALA A 340 3.75 -9.25 -15.66
C ALA A 340 3.21 -9.04 -14.24
N ALA A 341 1.88 -8.99 -14.07
CA ALA A 341 1.21 -8.92 -12.78
C ALA A 341 1.07 -10.30 -12.11
N GLY A 342 1.52 -11.38 -12.75
CA GLY A 342 1.40 -12.75 -12.24
C GLY A 342 -0.02 -13.30 -12.20
N VAL A 343 -0.91 -12.74 -12.99
CA VAL A 343 -2.32 -13.15 -13.09
C VAL A 343 -2.49 -14.07 -14.28
N THR A 344 -2.95 -15.30 -14.02
CA THR A 344 -3.25 -16.31 -15.04
C THR A 344 -4.75 -16.54 -15.18
N PRO A 345 -5.23 -17.08 -16.32
CA PRO A 345 -6.66 -17.33 -16.53
C PRO A 345 -7.26 -18.47 -15.68
N ASN A 346 -6.44 -19.29 -14.99
CA ASN A 346 -6.90 -20.47 -14.24
C ASN A 346 -6.80 -20.34 -12.73
#